data_7e11ecb2dcfd5a633daa2cfe4891f34a
#
_entry.id   7e11ecb2dcfd5a633daa2cfe4891f34a
#
_cell.length_a   1.000
_cell.length_b   1.000
_cell.length_c   1.000
_cell.angle_alpha   90.00
_cell.angle_beta   90.00
_cell.angle_gamma   90.00
#
_symmetry.space_group_name_H-M   'P 1'
#
loop_
_entity.id
_entity.type
_entity.pdbx_description
1 polymer ?
#
loop_
_entity_poly.entity_id
_entity_poly.type
_entity_poly.pdbx_seq_one_letter_code
_entity_poly.pdbx_strand_id
1 'polypeptide(L)'
;QSAEIGVGKELNLVLFNWVNGAEPTADVDVSAFMRLGAITAKLHQHSQQWQRPADFRRIVWNHQSMVGPEGHWGNWRDAVNLDSSAFGLIEEVLQRVDRELAGYGQDAKRYGLIHADLRLANLLVDHEHTHVIDFDDCGFGWYMHDLASALSFYEHHDRLNDWIEHWLAGYAAVNRLTAYDIAMIPTFIIQRRIQ
;
A
#
# COMPACT_ATOMS: atom_id res chain seq x y z
N GLN A 1 -22.38 0.91 -12.23
CA GLN A 1 -23.82 1.23 -12.24
C GLN A 1 -24.22 1.66 -10.84
N SER A 2 -24.92 2.77 -10.70
CA SER A 2 -25.50 3.23 -9.43
C SER A 2 -26.93 2.72 -9.30
N ALA A 3 -27.32 2.31 -8.09
CA ALA A 3 -28.68 1.90 -7.77
C ALA A 3 -29.16 2.69 -6.54
N GLU A 4 -30.38 3.21 -6.60
CA GLU A 4 -31.05 3.80 -5.43
C GLU A 4 -31.63 2.69 -4.55
N ILE A 5 -31.20 2.64 -3.31
CA ILE A 5 -31.78 1.77 -2.30
C ILE A 5 -32.53 2.64 -1.29
N GLY A 6 -33.82 2.72 -1.45
CA GLY A 6 -34.93 3.03 -0.52
C GLY A 6 -34.79 4.09 0.58
N VAL A 7 -33.69 4.88 0.66
CA VAL A 7 -33.50 5.94 1.67
C VAL A 7 -32.74 7.15 1.10
N GLY A 8 -32.75 7.34 -0.22
CA GLY A 8 -32.09 8.48 -0.85
C GLY A 8 -30.56 8.46 -0.81
N LYS A 9 -29.93 7.29 -0.62
CA LYS A 9 -28.49 7.09 -0.75
C LYS A 9 -28.15 6.41 -2.07
N GLU A 10 -27.35 7.07 -2.88
CA GLU A 10 -26.72 6.44 -4.04
C GLU A 10 -25.63 5.46 -3.56
N LEU A 11 -25.71 4.23 -4.04
CA LEU A 11 -24.65 3.23 -3.84
C LEU A 11 -24.04 2.90 -5.20
N ASN A 12 -22.71 2.90 -5.24
CA ASN A 12 -21.98 2.43 -6.39
C ASN A 12 -21.80 0.90 -6.30
N LEU A 13 -22.25 0.19 -7.32
CA LEU A 13 -22.13 -1.26 -7.40
C LEU A 13 -21.22 -1.63 -8.57
N VAL A 14 -20.32 -2.55 -8.34
CA VAL A 14 -19.41 -3.10 -9.36
C VAL A 14 -19.61 -4.60 -9.43
N LEU A 15 -19.73 -5.13 -10.63
CA LEU A 15 -19.79 -6.56 -10.89
C LEU A 15 -18.47 -7.01 -11.49
N PHE A 16 -17.83 -7.98 -10.84
CA PHE A 16 -16.59 -8.60 -11.30
C PHE A 16 -16.85 -10.02 -11.80
N ASN A 17 -16.02 -10.50 -12.71
CA ASN A 17 -15.94 -11.92 -12.98
C ASN A 17 -15.35 -12.64 -11.77
N TRP A 18 -15.87 -13.84 -11.50
CA TRP A 18 -15.29 -14.68 -10.47
C TRP A 18 -13.86 -15.10 -10.85
N VAL A 19 -12.94 -14.95 -9.90
CA VAL A 19 -11.53 -15.38 -10.05
C VAL A 19 -11.30 -16.53 -9.09
N ASN A 20 -10.80 -17.66 -9.62
CA ASN A 20 -10.40 -18.79 -8.78
C ASN A 20 -9.04 -18.52 -8.14
N GLY A 21 -8.81 -19.13 -6.99
CA GLY A 21 -7.55 -19.04 -6.28
C GLY A 21 -7.75 -19.11 -4.78
N ALA A 22 -6.65 -19.26 -4.05
CA ALA A 22 -6.63 -19.24 -2.60
C ALA A 22 -5.75 -18.09 -2.11
N GLU A 23 -6.10 -17.51 -0.96
CA GLU A 23 -5.26 -16.56 -0.27
C GLU A 23 -3.95 -17.23 0.15
N PRO A 24 -2.78 -16.62 -0.13
CA PRO A 24 -1.50 -17.14 0.35
C PRO A 24 -1.42 -17.05 1.87
N THR A 25 -0.88 -18.10 2.50
CA THR A 25 -0.65 -18.15 3.95
C THR A 25 0.62 -17.38 4.34
N ALA A 26 0.80 -17.13 5.64
CA ALA A 26 2.00 -16.45 6.17
C ALA A 26 3.33 -17.18 5.87
N ASP A 27 3.28 -18.50 5.60
CA ASP A 27 4.45 -19.31 5.25
C ASP A 27 4.80 -19.25 3.75
N VAL A 28 4.49 -18.12 3.09
CA VAL A 28 4.79 -17.97 1.66
C VAL A 28 6.28 -18.09 1.38
N ASP A 29 6.58 -18.77 0.30
CA ASP A 29 7.93 -18.81 -0.25
C ASP A 29 8.39 -17.41 -0.71
N VAL A 30 9.66 -17.12 -0.60
CA VAL A 30 10.27 -15.86 -1.06
C VAL A 30 9.96 -15.56 -2.52
N SER A 31 9.77 -16.60 -3.36
CA SER A 31 9.37 -16.45 -4.75
C SER A 31 8.00 -15.77 -4.91
N ALA A 32 7.12 -15.87 -3.92
CA ALA A 32 5.83 -15.16 -3.91
C ALA A 32 6.04 -13.64 -3.80
N PHE A 33 6.97 -13.21 -2.94
CA PHE A 33 7.31 -11.78 -2.85
C PHE A 33 8.03 -11.28 -4.11
N MET A 34 8.83 -12.09 -4.77
CA MET A 34 9.38 -11.73 -6.08
C MET A 34 8.27 -11.52 -7.12
N ARG A 35 7.29 -12.43 -7.19
CA ARG A 35 6.12 -12.26 -8.08
C ARG A 35 5.32 -11.02 -7.72
N LEU A 36 5.07 -10.80 -6.42
CA LEU A 36 4.34 -9.63 -5.95
C LEU A 36 5.07 -8.33 -6.33
N GLY A 37 6.38 -8.26 -6.17
CA GLY A 37 7.18 -7.11 -6.60
C GLY A 37 7.03 -6.82 -8.10
N ALA A 38 7.07 -7.87 -8.94
CA ALA A 38 6.88 -7.71 -10.39
C ALA A 38 5.44 -7.27 -10.74
N ILE A 39 4.43 -7.77 -10.03
CA ILE A 39 3.02 -7.35 -10.20
C ILE A 39 2.88 -5.88 -9.80
N THR A 40 3.38 -5.49 -8.63
CA THR A 40 3.35 -4.11 -8.14
C THR A 40 4.02 -3.16 -9.12
N ALA A 41 5.18 -3.53 -9.65
CA ALA A 41 5.89 -2.73 -10.65
C ALA A 41 5.06 -2.52 -11.93
N LYS A 42 4.31 -3.54 -12.39
CA LYS A 42 3.41 -3.42 -13.55
C LYS A 42 2.24 -2.47 -13.26
N LEU A 43 1.65 -2.53 -12.06
CA LEU A 43 0.59 -1.61 -11.64
C LEU A 43 1.11 -0.17 -11.62
N HIS A 44 2.30 0.07 -11.04
CA HIS A 44 2.92 1.40 -11.01
C HIS A 44 3.29 1.90 -12.42
N GLN A 45 3.83 1.03 -13.28
CA GLN A 45 4.13 1.37 -14.68
C GLN A 45 2.85 1.76 -15.44
N HIS A 46 1.77 1.00 -15.24
CA HIS A 46 0.46 1.35 -15.79
C HIS A 46 0.00 2.72 -15.26
N SER A 47 0.07 2.95 -13.95
CA SER A 47 -0.29 4.23 -13.31
C SER A 47 0.48 5.42 -13.92
N GLN A 48 1.77 5.25 -14.19
CA GLN A 48 2.63 6.28 -14.78
C GLN A 48 2.28 6.60 -16.24
N GLN A 49 1.79 5.62 -16.98
CA GLN A 49 1.49 5.74 -18.43
C GLN A 49 0.03 6.04 -18.73
N TRP A 50 -0.85 5.77 -17.76
CA TRP A 50 -2.29 5.91 -17.97
C TRP A 50 -2.72 7.37 -18.15
N GLN A 51 -3.37 7.64 -19.27
CA GLN A 51 -4.02 8.92 -19.54
C GLN A 51 -5.34 8.98 -18.78
N ARG A 52 -5.30 9.58 -17.61
CA ARG A 52 -6.47 9.67 -16.73
C ARG A 52 -7.53 10.61 -17.30
N PRO A 53 -8.83 10.24 -17.21
CA PRO A 53 -9.92 11.18 -17.45
C PRO A 53 -9.79 12.42 -16.53
N ALA A 54 -10.16 13.59 -17.02
CA ALA A 54 -10.01 14.85 -16.28
C ALA A 54 -10.84 14.90 -14.98
N ASP A 55 -11.94 14.16 -14.95
CA ASP A 55 -12.87 14.03 -13.83
C ASP A 55 -12.57 12.85 -12.92
N PHE A 56 -11.55 12.03 -13.21
CA PHE A 56 -11.15 10.91 -12.35
C PHE A 56 -10.72 11.40 -10.98
N ARG A 57 -11.37 10.88 -9.94
CA ARG A 57 -11.10 11.20 -8.54
C ARG A 57 -10.93 9.91 -7.73
N ARG A 58 -9.93 9.89 -6.89
CA ARG A 58 -9.69 8.85 -5.88
C ARG A 58 -9.16 9.49 -4.61
N ILE A 59 -9.22 8.74 -3.53
CA ILE A 59 -8.63 9.15 -2.25
C ILE A 59 -7.14 9.44 -2.40
N VAL A 60 -6.61 10.23 -1.49
CA VAL A 60 -5.20 10.62 -1.47
C VAL A 60 -4.57 10.04 -0.20
N TRP A 61 -3.52 9.26 -0.38
CA TRP A 61 -2.71 8.67 0.66
C TRP A 61 -1.44 9.50 0.84
N ASN A 62 -1.50 10.48 1.70
CA ASN A 62 -0.34 11.27 2.14
C ASN A 62 -0.19 11.16 3.66
N HIS A 63 0.83 11.77 4.25
CA HIS A 63 1.09 11.67 5.67
C HIS A 63 -0.13 12.10 6.52
N GLN A 64 -0.78 13.21 6.16
CA GLN A 64 -1.94 13.72 6.90
C GLN A 64 -3.17 12.81 6.79
N SER A 65 -3.44 12.29 5.61
CA SER A 65 -4.59 11.41 5.39
C SER A 65 -4.39 9.99 5.94
N MET A 66 -3.13 9.57 6.18
CA MET A 66 -2.80 8.27 6.78
C MET A 66 -2.78 8.33 8.31
N VAL A 67 -2.03 9.27 8.87
CA VAL A 67 -1.73 9.31 10.31
C VAL A 67 -2.03 10.66 10.97
N GLY A 68 -2.62 11.59 10.24
CA GLY A 68 -3.11 12.85 10.80
C GLY A 68 -4.37 12.67 11.66
N PRO A 69 -4.82 13.75 12.32
CA PRO A 69 -6.00 13.69 13.20
C PRO A 69 -7.29 13.22 12.51
N GLU A 70 -7.40 13.47 11.20
CA GLU A 70 -8.54 13.07 10.37
C GLU A 70 -8.11 12.01 9.33
N GLY A 71 -7.25 11.07 9.76
CA GLY A 71 -6.80 9.97 8.90
C GLY A 71 -7.97 9.14 8.37
N HIS A 72 -7.87 8.65 7.14
CA HIS A 72 -8.95 7.90 6.50
C HIS A 72 -9.39 6.67 7.29
N TRP A 73 -8.47 6.03 8.01
CA TRP A 73 -8.76 4.84 8.83
C TRP A 73 -8.89 5.16 10.31
N GLY A 74 -8.87 6.43 10.69
CA GLY A 74 -9.01 6.90 12.05
C GLY A 74 -7.77 7.63 12.56
N ASN A 75 -7.82 8.01 13.83
CA ASN A 75 -6.72 8.69 14.49
C ASN A 75 -5.95 7.69 15.36
N TRP A 76 -4.66 7.48 15.09
CA TRP A 76 -3.82 6.59 15.88
C TRP A 76 -3.81 6.93 17.39
N ARG A 77 -4.10 8.19 17.73
CA ARG A 77 -4.20 8.66 19.13
C ARG A 77 -5.37 8.04 19.90
N ASP A 78 -6.37 7.51 19.18
CA ASP A 78 -7.53 6.83 19.75
C ASP A 78 -7.26 5.33 19.98
N ALA A 79 -6.05 4.85 19.67
CA ALA A 79 -5.66 3.46 19.89
C ALA A 79 -5.71 3.11 21.38
N VAL A 80 -6.33 1.97 21.69
CA VAL A 80 -6.45 1.48 23.05
C VAL A 80 -5.09 1.03 23.61
N ASN A 81 -4.89 1.19 24.92
CA ASN A 81 -3.70 0.74 25.66
C ASN A 81 -2.39 1.45 25.28
N LEU A 82 -2.43 2.64 24.70
CA LEU A 82 -1.25 3.48 24.56
C LEU A 82 -0.96 4.19 25.90
N ASP A 83 0.21 3.91 26.48
CA ASP A 83 0.71 4.72 27.59
C ASP A 83 1.37 6.02 27.09
N SER A 84 1.65 6.93 28.01
CA SER A 84 2.23 8.23 27.65
C SER A 84 3.62 8.13 27.03
N SER A 85 4.39 7.08 27.34
CA SER A 85 5.72 6.85 26.76
C SER A 85 5.59 6.40 25.30
N ALA A 86 4.72 5.43 25.03
CA ALA A 86 4.42 4.96 23.68
C ALA A 86 3.85 6.09 22.81
N PHE A 87 2.93 6.89 23.39
CA PHE A 87 2.37 8.05 22.71
C PHE A 87 3.45 9.05 22.26
N GLY A 88 4.34 9.45 23.19
CA GLY A 88 5.42 10.38 22.89
C GLY A 88 6.40 9.84 21.83
N LEU A 89 6.72 8.54 21.90
CA LEU A 89 7.58 7.88 20.91
C LEU A 89 6.94 7.88 19.51
N ILE A 90 5.67 7.51 19.40
CA ILE A 90 4.95 7.50 18.10
C ILE A 90 4.91 8.93 17.52
N GLU A 91 4.64 9.93 18.35
CA GLU A 91 4.60 11.33 17.89
C GLU A 91 5.97 11.81 17.35
N GLU A 92 7.06 11.50 18.05
CA GLU A 92 8.42 11.81 17.59
C GLU A 92 8.75 11.10 16.27
N VAL A 93 8.42 9.83 16.18
CA VAL A 93 8.64 9.01 14.97
C VAL A 93 7.83 9.56 13.79
N LEU A 94 6.57 9.91 13.99
CA LEU A 94 5.73 10.49 12.92
C LEU A 94 6.23 11.86 12.46
N GLN A 95 6.75 12.69 13.35
CA GLN A 95 7.39 13.95 12.95
C GLN A 95 8.66 13.72 12.10
N ARG A 96 9.39 12.65 12.36
CA ARG A 96 10.53 12.25 11.53
C ARG A 96 10.04 11.74 10.16
N VAL A 97 9.06 10.87 10.13
CA VAL A 97 8.43 10.34 8.91
C VAL A 97 7.94 11.48 8.01
N ASP A 98 7.25 12.48 8.59
CA ASP A 98 6.75 13.64 7.84
C ASP A 98 7.88 14.41 7.15
N ARG A 99 8.98 14.70 7.88
CA ARG A 99 10.15 15.37 7.31
C ARG A 99 10.81 14.55 6.20
N GLU A 100 10.96 13.25 6.39
CA GLU A 100 11.56 12.34 5.39
C GLU A 100 10.71 12.27 4.13
N LEU A 101 9.37 12.16 4.25
CA LEU A 101 8.44 12.15 3.12
C LEU A 101 8.37 13.49 2.40
N ALA A 102 8.42 14.61 3.14
CA ALA A 102 8.51 15.93 2.54
C ALA A 102 9.78 16.08 1.68
N GLY A 103 10.93 15.58 2.17
CA GLY A 103 12.18 15.54 1.42
C GLY A 103 12.17 14.57 0.24
N TYR A 104 11.46 13.44 0.37
CA TYR A 104 11.32 12.46 -0.70
C TYR A 104 10.48 12.99 -1.87
N GLY A 105 9.48 13.81 -1.56
CA GLY A 105 8.66 14.50 -2.55
C GLY A 105 7.60 13.62 -3.21
N GLN A 106 6.89 14.23 -4.16
CA GLN A 106 5.75 13.62 -4.86
C GLN A 106 5.88 13.76 -6.39
N ASP A 107 7.08 13.64 -6.93
CA ASP A 107 7.25 13.61 -8.37
C ASP A 107 6.64 12.36 -9.02
N ALA A 108 6.33 12.43 -10.31
CA ALA A 108 5.62 11.38 -11.02
C ALA A 108 6.35 10.01 -11.06
N LYS A 109 7.64 9.95 -10.71
CA LYS A 109 8.39 8.70 -10.61
C LYS A 109 8.20 8.01 -9.26
N ARG A 110 7.72 8.73 -8.26
CA ARG A 110 7.56 8.27 -6.87
C ARG A 110 6.14 8.25 -6.38
N TYR A 111 5.27 9.03 -7.03
CA TYR A 111 3.91 9.26 -6.59
C TYR A 111 2.93 9.12 -7.76
N GLY A 112 1.86 8.38 -7.56
CA GLY A 112 0.82 8.13 -8.56
C GLY A 112 -0.32 7.31 -7.99
N LEU A 113 -1.09 6.67 -8.86
CA LEU A 113 -2.15 5.76 -8.44
C LEU A 113 -1.52 4.45 -7.94
N ILE A 114 -1.82 4.08 -6.71
CA ILE A 114 -1.34 2.88 -6.02
C ILE A 114 -2.53 2.03 -5.58
N HIS A 115 -2.28 0.77 -5.25
CA HIS A 115 -3.28 -0.11 -4.68
C HIS A 115 -3.62 0.28 -3.23
N ALA A 116 -2.61 0.71 -2.47
CA ALA A 116 -2.62 1.16 -1.09
C ALA A 116 -2.89 0.07 -0.03
N ASP A 117 -3.46 -1.08 -0.39
CA ASP A 117 -3.64 -2.22 0.52
C ASP A 117 -3.23 -3.55 -0.13
N LEU A 118 -2.08 -3.59 -0.80
CA LEU A 118 -1.59 -4.78 -1.52
C LEU A 118 -1.00 -5.84 -0.57
N ARG A 119 -1.82 -6.29 0.38
CA ARG A 119 -1.49 -7.35 1.35
C ARG A 119 -1.66 -8.74 0.75
N LEU A 120 -1.10 -9.76 1.42
CA LEU A 120 -1.29 -11.16 1.03
C LEU A 120 -2.78 -11.55 0.98
N ALA A 121 -3.60 -11.02 1.90
CA ALA A 121 -5.04 -11.23 1.93
C ALA A 121 -5.78 -10.72 0.68
N ASN A 122 -5.19 -9.80 -0.06
CA ASN A 122 -5.74 -9.23 -1.28
C ASN A 122 -5.16 -9.87 -2.56
N LEU A 123 -4.60 -11.08 -2.40
CA LEU A 123 -4.10 -11.90 -3.50
C LEU A 123 -4.87 -13.21 -3.56
N LEU A 124 -5.14 -13.67 -4.78
CA LEU A 124 -5.62 -15.02 -5.05
C LEU A 124 -4.59 -15.73 -5.92
N VAL A 125 -4.07 -16.84 -5.43
CA VAL A 125 -3.10 -17.65 -6.14
C VAL A 125 -3.81 -18.91 -6.69
N ASP A 126 -3.72 -19.10 -7.99
CA ASP A 126 -4.20 -20.29 -8.68
C ASP A 126 -3.05 -20.84 -9.55
N HIS A 127 -2.51 -22.00 -9.16
CA HIS A 127 -1.36 -22.65 -9.81
C HIS A 127 -0.18 -21.68 -10.01
N GLU A 128 -0.04 -21.17 -11.24
CA GLU A 128 1.06 -20.27 -11.61
C GLU A 128 0.65 -18.78 -11.65
N HIS A 129 -0.64 -18.49 -11.44
CA HIS A 129 -1.16 -17.14 -11.53
C HIS A 129 -1.38 -16.54 -10.15
N THR A 130 -1.06 -15.27 -10.04
CA THR A 130 -1.40 -14.44 -8.88
C THR A 130 -2.29 -13.31 -9.35
N HIS A 131 -3.49 -13.25 -8.81
CA HIS A 131 -4.48 -12.22 -9.09
C HIS A 131 -4.51 -11.24 -7.94
N VAL A 132 -4.61 -9.96 -8.26
CA VAL A 132 -4.81 -8.87 -7.28
C VAL A 132 -6.29 -8.55 -7.23
N ILE A 133 -6.83 -8.47 -6.03
CA ILE A 133 -8.22 -8.12 -5.76
C ILE A 133 -8.29 -6.95 -4.77
N ASP A 134 -9.49 -6.45 -4.53
CA ASP A 134 -9.77 -5.43 -3.53
C ASP A 134 -9.06 -4.09 -3.79
N PHE A 135 -9.47 -3.41 -4.86
CA PHE A 135 -9.00 -2.08 -5.23
C PHE A 135 -9.77 -0.94 -4.52
N ASP A 136 -10.44 -1.24 -3.42
CA ASP A 136 -11.30 -0.29 -2.73
C ASP A 136 -10.50 0.91 -2.19
N ASP A 137 -9.33 0.63 -1.63
CA ASP A 137 -8.39 1.63 -1.13
C ASP A 137 -7.49 2.26 -2.21
N CYS A 138 -7.62 1.80 -3.46
CA CYS A 138 -6.79 2.34 -4.56
C CYS A 138 -6.90 3.86 -4.61
N GLY A 139 -5.78 4.55 -4.55
CA GLY A 139 -5.73 6.00 -4.45
C GLY A 139 -4.37 6.58 -4.87
N PHE A 140 -4.23 7.89 -4.74
CA PHE A 140 -2.98 8.57 -5.06
C PHE A 140 -2.03 8.55 -3.85
N GLY A 141 -0.87 7.94 -4.00
CA GLY A 141 0.13 7.80 -2.94
C GLY A 141 1.52 7.54 -3.49
N TRP A 142 2.48 7.38 -2.60
CA TRP A 142 3.84 6.98 -2.96
C TRP A 142 3.90 5.50 -3.36
N TYR A 143 4.59 5.19 -4.44
CA TYR A 143 4.73 3.82 -4.93
C TYR A 143 5.32 2.86 -3.89
N MET A 144 6.26 3.32 -3.07
CA MET A 144 6.87 2.49 -2.02
C MET A 144 5.91 2.15 -0.87
N HIS A 145 4.75 2.82 -0.78
CA HIS A 145 3.70 2.45 0.17
C HIS A 145 3.11 1.06 -0.12
N ASP A 146 3.02 0.65 -1.39
CA ASP A 146 2.53 -0.70 -1.74
C ASP A 146 3.47 -1.81 -1.25
N LEU A 147 4.80 -1.59 -1.18
CA LEU A 147 5.70 -2.51 -0.49
C LEU A 147 5.39 -2.58 1.01
N ALA A 148 5.23 -1.44 1.67
CA ALA A 148 4.89 -1.41 3.09
C ALA A 148 3.56 -2.11 3.37
N SER A 149 2.56 -1.92 2.50
CA SER A 149 1.28 -2.63 2.58
C SER A 149 1.44 -4.14 2.46
N ALA A 150 2.28 -4.61 1.54
CA ALA A 150 2.55 -6.04 1.36
C ALA A 150 3.14 -6.71 2.62
N LEU A 151 3.81 -5.93 3.46
CA LEU A 151 4.47 -6.39 4.69
C LEU A 151 3.61 -6.16 5.95
N SER A 152 2.41 -5.58 5.81
CA SER A 152 1.53 -5.28 6.95
C SER A 152 1.27 -6.50 7.82
N PHE A 153 1.44 -6.35 9.12
CA PHE A 153 1.31 -7.37 10.17
C PHE A 153 2.46 -8.38 10.26
N TYR A 154 3.44 -8.31 9.37
CA TYR A 154 4.61 -9.20 9.33
C TYR A 154 5.93 -8.46 9.60
N GLU A 155 5.88 -7.20 10.06
CA GLU A 155 7.05 -6.34 10.25
C GLU A 155 8.04 -6.87 11.29
N HIS A 156 7.59 -7.80 12.14
CA HIS A 156 8.41 -8.45 13.15
C HIS A 156 8.89 -9.87 12.77
N HIS A 157 8.58 -10.30 11.55
CA HIS A 157 8.89 -11.66 11.12
C HIS A 157 10.38 -11.81 10.77
N ASP A 158 11.00 -12.93 11.14
CA ASP A 158 12.43 -13.19 10.93
C ASP A 158 12.83 -13.13 9.44
N ARG A 159 11.91 -13.44 8.55
CA ARG A 159 12.13 -13.41 7.08
C ARG A 159 11.82 -12.05 6.42
N LEU A 160 11.55 -11.01 7.19
CA LEU A 160 11.16 -9.70 6.64
C LEU A 160 12.18 -9.21 5.59
N ASN A 161 13.47 -9.29 5.90
CA ASN A 161 14.52 -8.83 5.00
C ASN A 161 14.56 -9.64 3.70
N ASP A 162 14.40 -10.97 3.79
CA ASP A 162 14.35 -11.85 2.60
C ASP A 162 13.17 -11.48 1.70
N TRP A 163 12.02 -11.20 2.28
CA TRP A 163 10.83 -10.77 1.53
C TRP A 163 11.03 -9.43 0.84
N ILE A 164 11.62 -8.45 1.53
CA ILE A 164 11.97 -7.16 0.96
C ILE A 164 12.94 -7.33 -0.23
N GLU A 165 14.01 -8.10 -0.05
CA GLU A 165 15.00 -8.35 -1.11
C GLU A 165 14.38 -9.00 -2.35
N HIS A 166 13.54 -10.02 -2.17
CA HIS A 166 12.86 -10.69 -3.27
C HIS A 166 11.81 -9.80 -3.94
N TRP A 167 11.05 -9.03 -3.16
CA TRP A 167 10.13 -8.05 -3.72
C TRP A 167 10.87 -7.01 -4.58
N LEU A 168 11.98 -6.48 -4.07
CA LEU A 168 12.84 -5.53 -4.81
C LEU A 168 13.40 -6.14 -6.09
N ALA A 169 13.85 -7.39 -6.04
CA ALA A 169 14.34 -8.11 -7.24
C ALA A 169 13.22 -8.26 -8.29
N GLY A 170 12.02 -8.63 -7.87
CA GLY A 170 10.86 -8.72 -8.74
C GLY A 170 10.44 -7.36 -9.32
N TYR A 171 10.41 -6.34 -8.50
CA TYR A 171 10.11 -4.97 -8.94
C TYR A 171 11.14 -4.48 -9.96
N ALA A 172 12.43 -4.68 -9.70
CA ALA A 172 13.51 -4.24 -10.55
C ALA A 172 13.53 -4.93 -11.93
N ALA A 173 12.92 -6.10 -12.06
CA ALA A 173 12.76 -6.78 -13.34
C ALA A 173 11.80 -6.06 -14.30
N VAL A 174 10.92 -5.18 -13.80
CA VAL A 174 9.88 -4.49 -14.56
C VAL A 174 10.09 -2.97 -14.55
N ASN A 175 10.41 -2.39 -13.40
CA ASN A 175 10.56 -0.94 -13.22
C ASN A 175 11.81 -0.63 -12.38
N ARG A 176 12.29 0.60 -12.42
CA ARG A 176 13.53 0.97 -11.73
C ARG A 176 13.23 1.70 -10.43
N LEU A 177 13.93 1.30 -9.37
CA LEU A 177 14.03 2.03 -8.11
C LEU A 177 15.42 2.66 -7.99
N THR A 178 15.49 3.84 -7.43
CA THR A 178 16.75 4.50 -7.08
C THR A 178 17.22 4.02 -5.70
N ALA A 179 18.49 4.24 -5.39
CA ALA A 179 19.00 3.98 -4.04
C ALA A 179 18.24 4.79 -2.97
N TYR A 180 17.70 5.96 -3.34
CA TYR A 180 16.90 6.77 -2.42
C TYR A 180 15.53 6.14 -2.17
N ASP A 181 14.88 5.57 -3.19
CA ASP A 181 13.60 4.85 -3.00
C ASP A 181 13.79 3.67 -2.03
N ILE A 182 14.90 2.93 -2.18
CA ILE A 182 15.24 1.81 -1.30
C ILE A 182 15.52 2.29 0.14
N ALA A 183 16.24 3.40 0.29
CA ALA A 183 16.54 3.98 1.60
C ALA A 183 15.28 4.45 2.36
N MET A 184 14.19 4.74 1.65
CA MET A 184 12.92 5.17 2.23
C MET A 184 12.01 4.00 2.70
N ILE A 185 12.38 2.75 2.43
CA ILE A 185 11.56 1.58 2.82
C ILE A 185 11.20 1.58 4.31
N PRO A 186 12.14 1.80 5.27
CA PRO A 186 11.79 1.82 6.69
C PRO A 186 10.76 2.91 7.03
N THR A 187 10.85 4.07 6.40
CA THR A 187 9.93 5.19 6.60
C THR A 187 8.50 4.81 6.21
N PHE A 188 8.33 4.13 5.06
CA PHE A 188 7.02 3.67 4.60
C PHE A 188 6.48 2.52 5.47
N ILE A 189 7.31 1.57 5.89
CA ILE A 189 6.90 0.49 6.80
C ILE A 189 6.40 1.07 8.13
N ILE A 190 7.14 2.01 8.71
CA ILE A 190 6.76 2.65 9.97
C ILE A 190 5.44 3.42 9.81
N GLN A 191 5.30 4.22 8.75
CA GLN A 191 4.07 4.96 8.51
C GLN A 191 2.87 4.02 8.37
N ARG A 192 3.01 2.96 7.56
CA ARG A 192 1.95 1.97 7.35
C ARG A 192 1.60 1.23 8.65
N ARG A 193 2.58 0.95 9.50
CA ARG A 193 2.37 0.25 10.78
C ARG A 193 1.59 1.09 11.78
N ILE A 194 1.74 2.42 11.74
CA ILE A 194 1.03 3.34 12.65
C ILE A 194 -0.36 3.70 12.10
N GLN A 195 -0.54 3.69 10.78
CA GLN A 195 -1.82 3.87 10.11
C GLN A 195 -2.82 2.77 10.50
#